data_ab36216007406a0460e0830d3c8906d2
#
_entry.id   ab36216007406a0460e0830d3c8906d2
#
_cell.length_a   1.000
_cell.length_b   1.000
_cell.length_c   1.000
_cell.angle_alpha   90.00
_cell.angle_beta   90.00
_cell.angle_gamma   90.00
#
_symmetry.space_group_name_H-M   'P 1'
#
loop_
_entity.id
_entity.type
_entity.pdbx_description
1 polymer ?
#
loop_
_entity_poly.entity_id
_entity_poly.type
_entity_poly.pdbx_seq_one_letter_code
_entity_poly.pdbx_strand_id
1 'polypeptide(L)'
;MKKLKNIVFDLGGLVFARDPRKFEPEFIKFFSYIMLPQMPRFWEEYDRGVVTYEQVVDDLANYNNCDRELADKNLRRSILTQEEIAATKALIADLKAAEYKLYVLSNMSLEFIEFLRKTEVYKYFDGEVVSCKEHVVKPDAEIYRRLVARYGLNVSETLFIDDRNENVEMARREGWEGFNFDPRNPEESCVALREILL
;
A
#
# COMPACT_ATOMS: atom_id res chain seq x y z
N MET A 1 -21.52 16.22 -11.40
CA MET A 1 -20.39 15.34 -11.08
C MET A 1 -20.90 13.91 -11.01
N LYS A 2 -20.17 12.91 -11.53
CA LYS A 2 -20.51 11.50 -11.30
C LYS A 2 -20.36 11.21 -9.81
N LYS A 3 -21.32 10.47 -9.23
CA LYS A 3 -21.28 10.16 -7.80
C LYS A 3 -20.34 8.99 -7.58
N LEU A 4 -19.20 9.22 -6.94
CA LEU A 4 -18.27 8.16 -6.50
C LEU A 4 -18.97 7.26 -5.48
N LYS A 5 -18.70 5.95 -5.55
CA LYS A 5 -19.26 4.93 -4.66
C LYS A 5 -18.19 4.02 -4.06
N ASN A 6 -17.11 3.83 -4.82
CA ASN A 6 -16.02 2.92 -4.45
C ASN A 6 -14.75 3.73 -4.24
N ILE A 7 -14.10 3.54 -3.11
CA ILE A 7 -12.80 4.15 -2.81
C ILE A 7 -11.79 3.02 -2.63
N VAL A 8 -10.73 3.07 -3.41
CA VAL A 8 -9.67 2.07 -3.42
C VAL A 8 -8.41 2.69 -2.85
N PHE A 9 -7.82 2.07 -1.85
CA PHE A 9 -6.65 2.55 -1.14
C PHE A 9 -5.42 1.69 -1.46
N ASP A 10 -4.27 2.31 -1.70
CA ASP A 10 -3.00 1.69 -1.37
C ASP A 10 -2.83 1.61 0.15
N LEU A 11 -1.85 0.85 0.62
CA LEU A 11 -1.59 0.66 2.05
C LEU A 11 -0.33 1.39 2.50
N GLY A 12 0.81 1.14 1.86
CA GLY A 12 2.10 1.66 2.26
C GLY A 12 2.21 3.19 2.07
N GLY A 13 2.66 3.91 3.08
CA GLY A 13 2.73 5.39 3.02
C GLY A 13 1.39 6.12 3.08
N LEU A 14 0.27 5.39 2.99
CA LEU A 14 -1.06 5.96 2.95
C LEU A 14 -1.92 5.54 4.16
N VAL A 15 -2.10 4.26 4.37
CA VAL A 15 -2.85 3.71 5.53
C VAL A 15 -1.90 3.31 6.65
N PHE A 16 -0.73 2.79 6.28
CA PHE A 16 0.30 2.32 7.20
C PHE A 16 1.65 2.94 6.89
N ALA A 17 2.36 3.31 7.94
CA ALA A 17 3.74 3.77 7.85
C ALA A 17 4.52 3.35 9.10
N ARG A 18 5.84 3.49 9.01
CA ARG A 18 6.71 3.48 10.19
C ARG A 18 7.08 4.92 10.54
N ASP A 19 6.96 5.30 11.79
CA ASP A 19 7.48 6.58 12.26
C ASP A 19 9.01 6.51 12.33
N PRO A 20 9.74 7.20 11.43
CA PRO A 20 11.20 7.11 11.38
C PRO A 20 11.87 7.60 12.66
N ARG A 21 11.20 8.43 13.47
CA ARG A 21 11.72 8.95 14.74
C ARG A 21 11.87 7.87 15.82
N LYS A 22 11.23 6.72 15.63
CA LYS A 22 11.25 5.56 16.56
C LYS A 22 12.38 4.57 16.27
N PHE A 23 13.20 4.84 15.24
CA PHE A 23 14.22 3.90 14.77
C PHE A 23 15.60 4.53 14.69
N GLU A 24 16.60 3.70 14.84
CA GLU A 24 18.01 4.04 14.67
C GLU A 24 18.30 4.37 13.19
N PRO A 25 19.23 5.30 12.89
CA PRO A 25 19.58 5.68 11.52
C PRO A 25 19.99 4.48 10.66
N GLU A 26 20.64 3.47 11.23
CA GLU A 26 21.06 2.24 10.56
C GLU A 26 19.87 1.44 10.07
N PHE A 27 18.81 1.32 10.86
CA PHE A 27 17.58 0.65 10.46
C PHE A 27 16.86 1.40 9.33
N ILE A 28 16.80 2.73 9.40
CA ILE A 28 16.21 3.54 8.33
C ILE A 28 17.02 3.39 7.03
N LYS A 29 18.35 3.44 7.14
CA LYS A 29 19.24 3.26 5.98
C LYS A 29 19.10 1.88 5.35
N PHE A 30 18.87 0.84 6.15
CA PHE A 30 18.72 -0.54 5.69
C PHE A 30 17.60 -0.69 4.65
N PHE A 31 16.51 0.08 4.79
CA PHE A 31 15.36 0.07 3.90
C PHE A 31 15.24 1.34 3.02
N SER A 32 16.32 2.11 2.89
CA SER A 32 16.28 3.39 2.15
C SER A 32 15.89 3.26 0.68
N TYR A 33 16.07 2.08 0.09
CA TYR A 33 15.67 1.78 -1.29
C TYR A 33 14.16 1.87 -1.53
N ILE A 34 13.32 1.78 -0.49
CA ILE A 34 11.86 1.97 -0.59
C ILE A 34 11.51 3.38 -1.09
N MET A 35 12.38 4.37 -0.80
CA MET A 35 12.21 5.75 -1.25
C MET A 35 12.74 6.02 -2.67
N LEU A 36 13.36 5.04 -3.32
CA LEU A 36 13.84 5.17 -4.68
C LEU A 36 12.68 5.16 -5.68
N PRO A 37 12.79 5.88 -6.80
CA PRO A 37 11.79 5.82 -7.87
C PRO A 37 11.57 4.40 -8.39
N GLN A 38 12.63 3.61 -8.44
CA GLN A 38 12.58 2.19 -8.81
C GLN A 38 13.17 1.36 -7.68
N MET A 39 12.36 0.47 -7.13
CA MET A 39 12.82 -0.47 -6.11
C MET A 39 13.73 -1.54 -6.69
N PRO A 40 14.64 -2.13 -5.89
CA PRO A 40 15.43 -3.28 -6.30
C PRO A 40 14.52 -4.44 -6.73
N ARG A 41 14.96 -5.16 -7.78
CA ARG A 41 14.19 -6.26 -8.36
C ARG A 41 13.76 -7.31 -7.33
N PHE A 42 14.64 -7.70 -6.41
CA PHE A 42 14.33 -8.70 -5.37
C PHE A 42 13.15 -8.28 -4.48
N TRP A 43 13.01 -6.95 -4.21
CA TRP A 43 11.91 -6.44 -3.40
C TRP A 43 10.59 -6.45 -4.18
N GLU A 44 10.63 -6.07 -5.46
CA GLU A 44 9.46 -6.18 -6.34
C GLU A 44 9.03 -7.65 -6.49
N GLU A 45 9.96 -8.60 -6.62
CA GLU A 45 9.67 -10.03 -6.69
C GLU A 45 9.08 -10.56 -5.39
N TYR A 46 9.50 -10.03 -4.24
CA TYR A 46 8.92 -10.32 -2.93
C TYR A 46 7.48 -9.78 -2.81
N ASP A 47 7.24 -8.53 -3.20
CA ASP A 47 5.90 -7.96 -3.26
C ASP A 47 4.99 -8.67 -4.28
N ARG A 48 5.58 -9.18 -5.36
CA ARG A 48 4.88 -10.02 -6.35
C ARG A 48 4.54 -11.43 -5.83
N GLY A 49 5.18 -11.87 -4.74
CA GLY A 49 5.00 -13.20 -4.15
C GLY A 49 5.61 -14.34 -4.97
N VAL A 50 6.66 -14.05 -5.77
CA VAL A 50 7.40 -15.04 -6.57
C VAL A 50 8.71 -15.48 -5.94
N VAL A 51 9.13 -14.82 -4.87
CA VAL A 51 10.23 -15.24 -4.00
C VAL A 51 9.71 -15.47 -2.59
N THR A 52 10.36 -16.39 -1.87
CA THR A 52 10.01 -16.72 -0.48
C THR A 52 10.60 -15.72 0.51
N TYR A 53 10.09 -15.74 1.76
CA TYR A 53 10.68 -14.99 2.86
C TYR A 53 12.18 -15.26 3.03
N GLU A 54 12.59 -16.54 2.96
CA GLU A 54 13.98 -16.93 3.12
C GLU A 54 14.87 -16.38 2.00
N GLN A 55 14.38 -16.39 0.76
CA GLN A 55 15.09 -15.81 -0.38
C GLN A 55 15.27 -14.30 -0.25
N VAL A 56 14.21 -13.57 0.14
CA VAL A 56 14.35 -12.11 0.32
C VAL A 56 15.26 -11.75 1.50
N VAL A 57 15.35 -12.59 2.54
CA VAL A 57 16.34 -12.39 3.61
C VAL A 57 17.78 -12.51 3.07
N ASP A 58 18.06 -13.51 2.24
CA ASP A 58 19.36 -13.66 1.59
C ASP A 58 19.69 -12.49 0.66
N ASP A 59 18.72 -12.04 -0.13
CA ASP A 59 18.85 -10.87 -1.01
C ASP A 59 19.10 -9.58 -0.22
N LEU A 60 18.40 -9.39 0.91
CA LEU A 60 18.60 -8.25 1.81
C LEU A 60 20.00 -8.27 2.44
N ALA A 61 20.48 -9.44 2.87
CA ALA A 61 21.83 -9.59 3.41
C ALA A 61 22.89 -9.20 2.38
N ASN A 62 22.75 -9.69 1.15
CA ASN A 62 23.64 -9.36 0.04
C ASN A 62 23.57 -7.85 -0.33
N TYR A 63 22.37 -7.31 -0.45
CA TYR A 63 22.16 -5.90 -0.81
C TYR A 63 22.76 -4.93 0.20
N ASN A 64 22.61 -5.22 1.50
CA ASN A 64 23.12 -4.39 2.58
C ASN A 64 24.55 -4.77 3.03
N ASN A 65 25.17 -5.78 2.42
CA ASN A 65 26.48 -6.30 2.79
C ASN A 65 26.57 -6.61 4.29
N CYS A 66 25.62 -7.39 4.80
CA CYS A 66 25.54 -7.81 6.20
C CYS A 66 25.30 -9.32 6.33
N ASP A 67 25.35 -9.84 7.55
CA ASP A 67 24.99 -11.23 7.79
C ASP A 67 23.47 -11.45 7.68
N ARG A 68 23.10 -12.72 7.42
CA ARG A 68 21.72 -13.14 7.22
C ARG A 68 20.85 -12.94 8.48
N GLU A 69 21.45 -13.09 9.67
CA GLU A 69 20.74 -12.93 10.94
C GLU A 69 20.28 -11.47 11.13
N LEU A 70 21.14 -10.50 10.82
CA LEU A 70 20.79 -9.08 10.86
C LEU A 70 19.70 -8.73 9.82
N ALA A 71 19.79 -9.29 8.62
CA ALA A 71 18.80 -9.09 7.57
C ALA A 71 17.41 -9.63 8.00
N ASP A 72 17.35 -10.86 8.52
CA ASP A 72 16.11 -11.46 9.06
C ASP A 72 15.53 -10.63 10.22
N LYS A 73 16.36 -10.25 11.18
CA LYS A 73 15.94 -9.42 12.31
C LYS A 73 15.34 -8.09 11.85
N ASN A 74 15.98 -7.43 10.89
CA ASN A 74 15.50 -6.15 10.38
C ASN A 74 14.20 -6.33 9.57
N LEU A 75 14.08 -7.36 8.76
CA LEU A 75 12.87 -7.65 8.00
C LEU A 75 11.69 -7.94 8.93
N ARG A 76 11.85 -8.80 9.94
CA ARG A 76 10.82 -9.07 10.97
C ARG A 76 10.41 -7.79 11.69
N ARG A 77 11.39 -7.01 12.14
CA ARG A 77 11.14 -5.72 12.79
C ARG A 77 10.36 -4.78 11.87
N SER A 78 10.72 -4.72 10.60
CA SER A 78 10.05 -3.89 9.59
C SER A 78 8.58 -4.26 9.43
N ILE A 79 8.23 -5.54 9.45
CA ILE A 79 6.85 -6.04 9.40
C ILE A 79 6.08 -5.65 10.66
N LEU A 80 6.64 -5.95 11.83
CA LEU A 80 5.95 -5.83 13.12
C LEU A 80 5.79 -4.39 13.62
N THR A 81 6.46 -3.42 13.00
CA THR A 81 6.44 -2.01 13.42
C THR A 81 5.67 -1.10 12.45
N GLN A 82 4.84 -1.67 11.58
CA GLN A 82 3.88 -0.89 10.79
C GLN A 82 2.80 -0.33 11.71
N GLU A 83 2.53 0.96 11.60
CA GLU A 83 1.53 1.68 12.40
C GLU A 83 0.46 2.29 11.50
N GLU A 84 -0.78 2.33 11.98
CA GLU A 84 -1.88 3.00 11.29
C GLU A 84 -1.65 4.52 11.30
N ILE A 85 -1.75 5.18 10.14
CA ILE A 85 -1.71 6.63 10.04
C ILE A 85 -3.04 7.20 10.55
N ALA A 86 -2.99 7.93 11.65
CA ALA A 86 -4.18 8.38 12.38
C ALA A 86 -5.15 9.20 11.49
N ALA A 87 -4.63 10.10 10.65
CA ALA A 87 -5.44 10.92 9.75
C ALA A 87 -6.19 10.08 8.73
N THR A 88 -5.53 9.09 8.14
CA THR A 88 -6.13 8.18 7.15
C THR A 88 -7.12 7.22 7.81
N LYS A 89 -6.80 6.70 9.01
CA LYS A 89 -7.74 5.87 9.77
C LYS A 89 -9.05 6.62 10.06
N ALA A 90 -8.97 7.89 10.46
CA ALA A 90 -10.15 8.72 10.68
C ALA A 90 -10.94 8.94 9.37
N LEU A 91 -10.26 9.26 8.26
CA LEU A 91 -10.88 9.40 6.95
C LEU A 91 -11.61 8.10 6.53
N ILE A 92 -10.98 6.95 6.67
CA ILE A 92 -11.57 5.63 6.36
C ILE A 92 -12.85 5.39 7.15
N ALA A 93 -12.85 5.72 8.47
CA ALA A 93 -14.04 5.59 9.31
C ALA A 93 -15.18 6.54 8.85
N ASP A 94 -14.86 7.80 8.50
CA ASP A 94 -15.82 8.77 7.99
C ASP A 94 -16.44 8.32 6.66
N LEU A 95 -15.60 7.82 5.73
CA LEU A 95 -16.07 7.30 4.44
C LEU A 95 -16.96 6.07 4.61
N LYS A 96 -16.62 5.19 5.57
CA LYS A 96 -17.46 4.03 5.87
C LYS A 96 -18.81 4.45 6.45
N ALA A 97 -18.83 5.46 7.34
CA ALA A 97 -20.06 6.03 7.88
C ALA A 97 -20.92 6.72 6.81
N ALA A 98 -20.29 7.26 5.76
CA ALA A 98 -20.95 7.83 4.58
C ALA A 98 -21.35 6.75 3.53
N GLU A 99 -21.30 5.47 3.88
CA GLU A 99 -21.72 4.32 3.10
C GLU A 99 -20.89 4.05 1.82
N TYR A 100 -19.67 4.58 1.72
CA TYR A 100 -18.75 4.20 0.66
C TYR A 100 -18.34 2.73 0.77
N LYS A 101 -18.13 2.09 -0.38
CA LYS A 101 -17.45 0.79 -0.46
C LYS A 101 -15.95 1.01 -0.51
N LEU A 102 -15.22 0.37 0.39
CA LEU A 102 -13.79 0.58 0.57
C LEU A 102 -13.02 -0.68 0.20
N TYR A 103 -12.01 -0.52 -0.64
CA TYR A 103 -11.19 -1.62 -1.13
C TYR A 103 -9.71 -1.32 -0.98
N VAL A 104 -8.91 -2.37 -0.98
CA VAL A 104 -7.44 -2.30 -1.00
C VAL A 104 -6.92 -2.76 -2.36
N LEU A 105 -5.96 -2.01 -2.92
CA LEU A 105 -5.14 -2.41 -4.06
C LEU A 105 -3.67 -2.09 -3.76
N SER A 106 -2.89 -3.09 -3.35
CA SER A 106 -1.54 -2.84 -2.84
C SER A 106 -0.49 -3.80 -3.37
N ASN A 107 0.71 -3.26 -3.64
CA ASN A 107 1.92 -4.05 -3.83
C ASN A 107 2.49 -4.37 -2.46
N MET A 108 2.38 -5.63 -2.05
CA MET A 108 2.78 -6.03 -0.71
C MET A 108 3.02 -7.53 -0.61
N SER A 109 4.10 -7.92 0.06
CA SER A 109 4.43 -9.32 0.32
C SER A 109 3.49 -9.96 1.34
N LEU A 110 3.53 -11.29 1.39
CA LEU A 110 2.60 -12.09 2.19
C LEU A 110 2.70 -11.76 3.68
N GLU A 111 3.90 -11.66 4.22
CA GLU A 111 4.13 -11.49 5.65
C GLU A 111 3.66 -10.09 6.13
N PHE A 112 3.86 -9.06 5.31
CA PHE A 112 3.35 -7.73 5.60
C PHE A 112 1.82 -7.72 5.60
N ILE A 113 1.18 -8.23 4.55
CA ILE A 113 -0.29 -8.17 4.46
C ILE A 113 -0.96 -9.02 5.55
N GLU A 114 -0.40 -10.16 5.93
CA GLU A 114 -0.92 -10.98 7.02
C GLU A 114 -0.83 -10.29 8.38
N PHE A 115 0.20 -9.46 8.58
CA PHE A 115 0.29 -8.61 9.76
C PHE A 115 -0.76 -7.49 9.75
N LEU A 116 -0.87 -6.75 8.64
CA LEU A 116 -1.76 -5.59 8.51
C LEU A 116 -3.24 -5.97 8.63
N ARG A 117 -3.65 -7.13 8.12
CA ARG A 117 -5.03 -7.65 8.24
C ARG A 117 -5.54 -7.79 9.68
N LYS A 118 -4.63 -7.85 10.66
CA LYS A 118 -4.97 -7.98 12.09
C LYS A 118 -5.27 -6.64 12.76
N THR A 119 -5.05 -5.53 12.06
CA THR A 119 -5.25 -4.18 12.60
C THR A 119 -6.71 -3.75 12.56
N GLU A 120 -7.05 -2.73 13.36
CA GLU A 120 -8.44 -2.26 13.46
C GLU A 120 -8.91 -1.58 12.17
N VAL A 121 -8.05 -0.79 11.51
CA VAL A 121 -8.42 -0.09 10.27
C VAL A 121 -8.75 -1.07 9.14
N TYR A 122 -8.11 -2.23 9.13
CA TYR A 122 -8.32 -3.22 8.08
C TYR A 122 -9.77 -3.76 8.03
N LYS A 123 -10.46 -3.75 9.14
CA LYS A 123 -11.87 -4.21 9.25
C LYS A 123 -12.88 -3.35 8.49
N TYR A 124 -12.49 -2.14 8.09
CA TYR A 124 -13.36 -1.25 7.31
C TYR A 124 -13.42 -1.60 5.82
N PHE A 125 -12.44 -2.37 5.31
CA PHE A 125 -12.39 -2.71 3.89
C PHE A 125 -13.37 -3.84 3.53
N ASP A 126 -14.10 -3.63 2.43
CA ASP A 126 -15.06 -4.59 1.88
C ASP A 126 -14.36 -5.68 1.04
N GLY A 127 -13.11 -5.43 0.64
CA GLY A 127 -12.33 -6.39 -0.13
C GLY A 127 -10.95 -5.88 -0.52
N GLU A 128 -10.16 -6.76 -1.12
CA GLU A 128 -8.78 -6.47 -1.45
C GLU A 128 -8.28 -7.21 -2.69
N VAL A 129 -7.28 -6.61 -3.35
CA VAL A 129 -6.38 -7.26 -4.29
C VAL A 129 -4.94 -6.90 -3.90
N VAL A 130 -4.13 -7.91 -3.59
CA VAL A 130 -2.76 -7.74 -3.11
C VAL A 130 -1.81 -8.52 -4.01
N SER A 131 -0.76 -7.87 -4.46
CA SER A 131 0.18 -8.36 -5.48
C SER A 131 0.75 -9.74 -5.20
N CYS A 132 1.08 -10.06 -3.94
CA CYS A 132 1.64 -11.38 -3.58
C CYS A 132 0.69 -12.55 -3.81
N LYS A 133 -0.62 -12.31 -3.89
CA LYS A 133 -1.63 -13.32 -4.21
C LYS A 133 -1.94 -13.37 -5.70
N GLU A 134 -1.71 -12.29 -6.40
CA GLU A 134 -2.02 -12.13 -7.81
C GLU A 134 -0.83 -12.39 -8.73
N HIS A 135 0.39 -12.33 -8.21
CA HIS A 135 1.65 -12.39 -8.95
C HIS A 135 1.79 -11.28 -10.01
N VAL A 136 1.07 -10.19 -9.81
CA VAL A 136 1.08 -8.97 -10.63
C VAL A 136 1.18 -7.77 -9.71
N VAL A 137 1.97 -6.75 -10.07
CA VAL A 137 2.18 -5.54 -9.28
C VAL A 137 1.67 -4.30 -10.01
N LYS A 138 1.24 -3.28 -9.27
CA LYS A 138 1.05 -1.92 -9.82
C LYS A 138 2.40 -1.42 -10.37
N PRO A 139 2.43 -0.69 -11.46
CA PRO A 139 1.33 -0.14 -12.26
C PRO A 139 0.88 -1.03 -13.44
N ASP A 140 1.02 -2.35 -13.39
CA ASP A 140 0.46 -3.21 -14.44
C ASP A 140 -1.07 -3.11 -14.44
N ALA A 141 -1.68 -2.82 -15.60
CA ALA A 141 -3.12 -2.66 -15.77
C ALA A 141 -3.92 -3.89 -15.31
N GLU A 142 -3.33 -5.07 -15.40
CA GLU A 142 -3.96 -6.34 -15.04
C GLU A 142 -4.42 -6.37 -13.58
N ILE A 143 -3.64 -5.80 -12.63
CA ILE A 143 -4.02 -5.84 -11.21
C ILE A 143 -5.26 -4.98 -10.92
N TYR A 144 -5.43 -3.85 -11.64
CA TYR A 144 -6.62 -2.98 -11.54
C TYR A 144 -7.85 -3.70 -12.10
N ARG A 145 -7.71 -4.36 -13.25
CA ARG A 145 -8.79 -5.13 -13.88
C ARG A 145 -9.24 -6.29 -13.01
N ARG A 146 -8.32 -6.94 -12.28
CA ARG A 146 -8.67 -8.00 -11.32
C ARG A 146 -9.52 -7.49 -10.18
N LEU A 147 -9.23 -6.30 -9.63
CA LEU A 147 -10.09 -5.71 -8.61
C LEU A 147 -11.49 -5.43 -9.16
N VAL A 148 -11.58 -4.82 -10.35
CA VAL A 148 -12.86 -4.56 -11.02
C VAL A 148 -13.66 -5.85 -11.22
N ALA A 149 -13.04 -6.88 -11.77
CA ALA A 149 -13.69 -8.15 -12.05
C ALA A 149 -14.15 -8.88 -10.79
N ARG A 150 -13.32 -8.85 -9.72
CA ARG A 150 -13.59 -9.56 -8.46
C ARG A 150 -14.76 -8.97 -7.69
N TYR A 151 -14.91 -7.65 -7.71
CA TYR A 151 -15.93 -6.96 -6.92
C TYR A 151 -17.02 -6.31 -7.75
N GLY A 152 -17.00 -6.46 -9.08
CA GLY A 152 -18.00 -5.89 -9.99
C GLY A 152 -18.02 -4.37 -9.98
N LEU A 153 -16.85 -3.71 -9.87
CA LEU A 153 -16.78 -2.27 -9.73
C LEU A 153 -17.14 -1.55 -11.04
N ASN A 154 -17.87 -0.43 -10.90
CA ASN A 154 -18.00 0.52 -12.00
C ASN A 154 -16.81 1.47 -11.97
N VAL A 155 -15.92 1.38 -12.94
CA VAL A 155 -14.69 2.19 -13.00
C VAL A 155 -14.97 3.69 -12.93
N SER A 156 -16.07 4.16 -13.54
CA SER A 156 -16.45 5.58 -13.54
C SER A 156 -17.04 6.09 -12.21
N GLU A 157 -17.26 5.21 -11.24
CA GLU A 157 -17.72 5.50 -9.88
C GLU A 157 -16.65 5.14 -8.84
N THR A 158 -15.41 4.94 -9.28
CA THR A 158 -14.30 4.46 -8.45
C THR A 158 -13.18 5.50 -8.39
N LEU A 159 -12.73 5.84 -7.18
CA LEU A 159 -11.54 6.65 -6.92
C LEU A 159 -10.43 5.76 -6.38
N PHE A 160 -9.25 5.85 -6.96
CA PHE A 160 -8.02 5.23 -6.46
C PHE A 160 -7.13 6.27 -5.77
N ILE A 161 -6.61 5.92 -4.60
CA ILE A 161 -5.74 6.76 -3.78
C ILE A 161 -4.41 6.02 -3.58
N ASP A 162 -3.31 6.63 -4.03
CA ASP A 162 -1.97 6.03 -3.95
C ASP A 162 -0.94 7.16 -3.84
N ASP A 163 0.20 6.92 -3.21
CA ASP A 163 1.28 7.90 -3.06
C ASP A 163 2.22 7.93 -4.27
N ARG A 164 2.17 6.91 -5.14
CA ARG A 164 2.96 6.83 -6.37
C ARG A 164 2.16 7.30 -7.58
N ASN A 165 2.65 8.38 -8.21
CA ASN A 165 1.97 8.98 -9.35
C ASN A 165 1.78 7.99 -10.52
N GLU A 166 2.74 7.11 -10.79
CA GLU A 166 2.61 6.11 -11.85
C GLU A 166 1.43 5.16 -11.64
N ASN A 167 1.12 4.81 -10.38
CA ASN A 167 -0.02 3.97 -10.04
C ASN A 167 -1.34 4.72 -10.26
N VAL A 168 -1.39 5.99 -9.85
CA VAL A 168 -2.56 6.86 -10.06
C VAL A 168 -2.84 7.09 -11.55
N GLU A 169 -1.78 7.34 -12.34
CA GLU A 169 -1.92 7.52 -13.79
C GLU A 169 -2.41 6.25 -14.49
N MET A 170 -1.99 5.06 -14.02
CA MET A 170 -2.51 3.82 -14.57
C MET A 170 -4.00 3.65 -14.22
N ALA A 171 -4.43 3.95 -13.01
CA ALA A 171 -5.84 3.94 -12.64
C ALA A 171 -6.68 4.85 -13.55
N ARG A 172 -6.19 6.07 -13.83
CA ARG A 172 -6.83 7.00 -14.76
C ARG A 172 -6.94 6.44 -16.19
N ARG A 173 -5.90 5.77 -16.68
CA ARG A 173 -5.92 5.09 -17.99
C ARG A 173 -6.95 3.95 -18.04
N GLU A 174 -7.18 3.28 -16.92
CA GLU A 174 -8.21 2.24 -16.79
C GLU A 174 -9.62 2.82 -16.54
N GLY A 175 -9.77 4.16 -16.56
CA GLY A 175 -11.06 4.86 -16.48
C GLY A 175 -11.54 5.18 -15.07
N TRP A 176 -10.68 5.06 -14.07
CA TRP A 176 -10.96 5.44 -12.69
C TRP A 176 -10.67 6.92 -12.45
N GLU A 177 -11.23 7.50 -11.40
CA GLU A 177 -10.68 8.72 -10.83
C GLU A 177 -9.42 8.39 -10.02
N GLY A 178 -8.49 9.32 -9.91
CA GLY A 178 -7.23 9.09 -9.21
C GLY A 178 -6.83 10.27 -8.35
N PHE A 179 -6.40 10.00 -7.12
CA PHE A 179 -5.87 10.98 -6.17
C PHE A 179 -4.45 10.61 -5.78
N ASN A 180 -3.52 11.54 -5.99
CA ASN A 180 -2.12 11.37 -5.57
C ASN A 180 -1.96 11.85 -4.13
N PHE A 181 -1.73 10.92 -3.21
CA PHE A 181 -1.59 11.19 -1.78
C PHE A 181 -0.16 11.64 -1.45
N ASP A 182 -0.01 12.68 -0.63
CA ASP A 182 1.32 13.05 -0.12
C ASP A 182 1.59 12.38 1.24
N PRO A 183 2.45 11.36 1.31
CA PRO A 183 2.73 10.66 2.56
C PRO A 183 3.50 11.50 3.59
N ARG A 184 4.07 12.65 3.18
CA ARG A 184 4.74 13.61 4.08
C ARG A 184 3.76 14.54 4.79
N ASN A 185 2.56 14.73 4.19
CA ASN A 185 1.49 15.60 4.70
C ASN A 185 0.15 14.86 4.67
N PRO A 186 0.01 13.75 5.42
CA PRO A 186 -1.20 12.91 5.37
C PRO A 186 -2.46 13.66 5.83
N GLU A 187 -2.33 14.59 6.77
CA GLU A 187 -3.45 15.42 7.24
C GLU A 187 -4.03 16.28 6.13
N GLU A 188 -3.17 16.98 5.37
CA GLU A 188 -3.61 17.83 4.24
C GLU A 188 -4.25 17.00 3.13
N SER A 189 -3.65 15.86 2.79
CA SER A 189 -4.22 14.92 1.82
C SER A 189 -5.60 14.42 2.25
N CYS A 190 -5.77 14.09 3.54
CA CYS A 190 -7.06 13.65 4.08
C CYS A 190 -8.11 14.78 4.10
N VAL A 191 -7.71 16.05 4.34
CA VAL A 191 -8.61 17.21 4.24
C VAL A 191 -9.11 17.34 2.80
N ALA A 192 -8.20 17.34 1.81
CA ALA A 192 -8.57 17.44 0.40
C ALA A 192 -9.50 16.29 -0.04
N LEU A 193 -9.26 15.07 0.44
CA LEU A 193 -10.13 13.92 0.16
C LEU A 193 -11.54 14.09 0.79
N ARG A 194 -11.66 14.66 1.99
CA ARG A 194 -12.96 14.97 2.60
C ARG A 194 -13.74 16.00 1.78
N GLU A 195 -13.10 17.05 1.29
CA GLU A 195 -13.75 18.06 0.43
C GLU A 195 -14.29 17.48 -0.87
N ILE A 196 -13.65 16.40 -1.38
CA ILE A 196 -14.08 15.73 -2.62
C ILE A 196 -15.22 14.73 -2.36
N LEU A 197 -15.20 14.06 -1.20
CA LEU A 197 -15.99 12.86 -0.95
C LEU A 197 -17.14 13.08 0.04
N LEU A 198 -17.00 14.02 0.98
CA LEU A 198 -17.97 14.29 2.05
C LEU A 198 -18.53 15.71 2.00
#